data_ff06c9f4c632d8fe62ee700a5946f96f
#
_entry.id   ff06c9f4c632d8fe62ee700a5946f96f
#
_cell.length_a   1.000
_cell.length_b   1.000
_cell.length_c   1.000
_cell.angle_alpha   90.00
_cell.angle_beta   90.00
_cell.angle_gamma   90.00
#
_symmetry.space_group_name_H-M   'P 1'
#
loop_
_entity.id
_entity.type
_entity.pdbx_description
1 polymer ?
#
loop_
_entity_poly.entity_id
_entity_poly.type
_entity_poly.pdbx_seq_one_letter_code
_entity_poly.pdbx_strand_id
1 'polypeptide(L)'
;MYGKMKEFLTKELAGIKEAGLYKNERIITTPQKADIKVNAGEEVLNFCANNYLGLSNNQRLIQAAKDAMDSHGFGMSSVRFICGTQDLHKQLEAAISDYFKTEDTILYAACFDANGGLFEPLLTDEDAIISDALNHASIIDGVRLCKAKRYRYANADMADLERCLQEAQAQRHRIIATDGVFSMDG
;
A
#
# COMPACT_ATOMS: atom_id res chain seq x y z
N MET A 1 35.51 0.38 -3.07
CA MET A 1 34.41 1.25 -3.50
C MET A 1 33.33 1.51 -2.43
N TYR A 2 33.28 0.74 -1.36
CA TYR A 2 32.22 0.75 -0.33
C TYR A 2 32.69 1.17 1.08
N GLY A 3 34.00 1.52 1.23
CA GLY A 3 34.69 1.70 2.53
C GLY A 3 33.99 2.64 3.51
N LYS A 4 33.92 3.94 3.20
CA LYS A 4 33.31 4.94 4.11
C LYS A 4 31.81 4.68 4.38
N MET A 5 31.07 4.23 3.39
CA MET A 5 29.66 3.87 3.56
C MET A 5 29.51 2.63 4.44
N LYS A 6 30.42 1.64 4.32
CA LYS A 6 30.40 0.46 5.19
C LYS A 6 30.62 0.84 6.66
N GLU A 7 31.59 1.70 6.94
CA GLU A 7 31.85 2.18 8.29
C GLU A 7 30.65 2.93 8.87
N PHE A 8 30.05 3.83 8.08
CA PHE A 8 28.82 4.54 8.44
C PHE A 8 27.68 3.56 8.75
N LEU A 9 27.34 2.65 7.84
CA LEU A 9 26.25 1.69 8.02
C LEU A 9 26.51 0.73 9.19
N THR A 10 27.76 0.33 9.43
CA THR A 10 28.10 -0.51 10.57
C THR A 10 27.82 0.20 11.89
N LYS A 11 28.16 1.49 11.97
CA LYS A 11 27.89 2.33 13.16
C LYS A 11 26.38 2.52 13.36
N GLU A 12 25.64 2.84 12.29
CA GLU A 12 24.17 3.00 12.35
C GLU A 12 23.49 1.70 12.83
N LEU A 13 23.86 0.55 12.27
CA LEU A 13 23.31 -0.74 12.67
C LEU A 13 23.63 -1.08 14.13
N ALA A 14 24.83 -0.73 14.62
CA ALA A 14 25.18 -0.91 16.02
C ALA A 14 24.30 -0.04 16.91
N GLY A 15 24.10 1.24 16.57
CA GLY A 15 23.21 2.14 17.30
C GLY A 15 21.76 1.68 17.32
N ILE A 16 21.23 1.16 16.20
CA ILE A 16 19.89 0.58 16.12
C ILE A 16 19.75 -0.63 17.07
N LYS A 17 20.79 -1.49 17.14
CA LYS A 17 20.81 -2.65 18.05
C LYS A 17 20.86 -2.22 19.52
N GLU A 18 21.73 -1.28 19.84
CA GLU A 18 21.90 -0.73 21.19
C GLU A 18 20.60 -0.05 21.68
N ALA A 19 19.91 0.65 20.80
CA ALA A 19 18.61 1.27 21.07
C ALA A 19 17.44 0.25 21.18
N GLY A 20 17.67 -1.05 20.98
CA GLY A 20 16.61 -2.08 20.99
C GLY A 20 15.65 -2.02 19.81
N LEU A 21 16.00 -1.29 18.74
CA LEU A 21 15.16 -1.07 17.58
C LEU A 21 15.41 -2.07 16.44
N TYR A 22 16.40 -2.93 16.58
CA TYR A 22 16.72 -3.93 15.57
C TYR A 22 15.64 -5.01 15.50
N LYS A 23 15.04 -5.18 14.32
CA LYS A 23 13.99 -6.17 14.07
C LYS A 23 14.61 -7.50 13.63
N ASN A 24 14.44 -8.55 14.46
CA ASN A 24 14.77 -9.91 14.05
C ASN A 24 13.57 -10.51 13.33
N GLU A 25 13.79 -11.00 12.11
CA GLU A 25 12.75 -11.65 11.32
C GLU A 25 12.51 -13.07 11.83
N ARG A 26 11.23 -13.46 11.98
CA ARG A 26 10.82 -14.85 12.21
C ARG A 26 10.57 -15.51 10.85
N ILE A 27 11.17 -16.67 10.65
CA ILE A 27 11.04 -17.41 9.39
C ILE A 27 9.83 -18.33 9.49
N ILE A 28 8.79 -18.01 8.70
CA ILE A 28 7.57 -18.82 8.62
C ILE A 28 7.81 -20.00 7.66
N THR A 29 7.53 -21.22 8.10
CA THR A 29 7.79 -22.44 7.35
C THR A 29 6.52 -23.17 6.91
N THR A 30 5.35 -22.58 7.11
CA THR A 30 4.05 -23.08 6.71
C THR A 30 3.30 -22.05 5.86
N PRO A 31 2.19 -22.42 5.18
CA PRO A 31 1.25 -21.46 4.63
C PRO A 31 0.73 -20.50 5.70
N GLN A 32 0.34 -19.29 5.29
CA GLN A 32 -0.26 -18.27 6.16
C GLN A 32 -1.64 -18.72 6.62
N LYS A 33 -1.85 -18.80 7.93
CA LYS A 33 -3.11 -19.08 8.62
C LYS A 33 -3.03 -18.62 10.08
N ALA A 34 -4.05 -18.87 10.88
CA ALA A 34 -4.05 -18.47 12.29
C ALA A 34 -2.96 -19.18 13.12
N ASP A 35 -2.73 -20.46 12.85
CA ASP A 35 -1.66 -21.27 13.42
C ASP A 35 -0.56 -21.46 12.39
N ILE A 36 0.66 -21.06 12.69
CA ILE A 36 1.82 -21.16 11.80
C ILE A 36 3.00 -21.80 12.53
N LYS A 37 3.95 -22.33 11.75
CA LYS A 37 5.26 -22.74 12.29
C LYS A 37 6.31 -21.73 11.89
N VAL A 38 7.14 -21.35 12.88
CA VAL A 38 8.25 -20.43 12.68
C VAL A 38 9.57 -21.12 13.05
N ASN A 39 10.66 -20.63 12.47
CA ASN A 39 12.03 -21.12 12.71
C ASN A 39 12.12 -22.64 12.50
N ALA A 40 12.62 -23.40 13.47
CA ALA A 40 12.83 -24.85 13.39
C ALA A 40 11.58 -25.69 13.72
N GLY A 41 10.37 -25.15 13.61
CA GLY A 41 9.12 -25.89 13.81
C GLY A 41 8.32 -25.48 15.06
N GLU A 42 8.67 -24.38 15.71
CA GLU A 42 7.89 -23.79 16.79
C GLU A 42 6.49 -23.38 16.30
N GLU A 43 5.44 -23.86 16.95
CA GLU A 43 4.06 -23.53 16.62
C GLU A 43 3.64 -22.25 17.38
N VAL A 44 3.10 -21.28 16.64
CA VAL A 44 2.65 -20.01 17.19
C VAL A 44 1.35 -19.55 16.57
N LEU A 45 0.57 -18.77 17.31
CA LEU A 45 -0.60 -18.07 16.77
C LEU A 45 -0.17 -16.76 16.10
N ASN A 46 -0.65 -16.55 14.88
CA ASN A 46 -0.34 -15.40 14.07
C ASN A 46 -1.43 -14.32 14.19
N PHE A 47 -1.17 -13.30 15.01
CA PHE A 47 -2.04 -12.13 15.16
C PHE A 47 -1.59 -10.92 14.33
N CYS A 48 -0.52 -11.04 13.54
CA CYS A 48 0.13 -9.93 12.85
C CYS A 48 -0.15 -9.89 11.34
N ALA A 49 -0.80 -10.93 10.79
CA ALA A 49 -0.99 -11.04 9.35
C ALA A 49 -2.14 -10.16 8.85
N ASN A 50 -1.95 -9.54 7.68
CA ASN A 50 -3.01 -8.86 6.93
C ASN A 50 -3.87 -9.87 6.18
N ASN A 51 -4.31 -10.92 6.85
CA ASN A 51 -5.12 -12.02 6.31
C ASN A 51 -6.55 -11.95 6.84
N TYR A 52 -7.15 -10.77 6.80
CA TYR A 52 -8.45 -10.45 7.44
C TYR A 52 -9.59 -11.38 7.02
N LEU A 53 -9.61 -11.83 5.76
CA LEU A 53 -10.62 -12.72 5.20
C LEU A 53 -10.20 -14.19 5.20
N GLY A 54 -9.02 -14.54 5.71
CA GLY A 54 -8.50 -15.91 5.74
C GLY A 54 -8.21 -16.50 4.36
N LEU A 55 -8.00 -15.67 3.35
CA LEU A 55 -7.88 -16.11 1.95
C LEU A 55 -6.46 -16.47 1.52
N SER A 56 -5.43 -16.16 2.31
CA SER A 56 -4.03 -16.37 1.92
C SER A 56 -3.67 -17.82 1.58
N ASN A 57 -4.38 -18.80 2.15
CA ASN A 57 -4.20 -20.23 1.87
C ASN A 57 -5.50 -20.90 1.37
N ASN A 58 -6.35 -20.15 0.70
CA ASN A 58 -7.59 -20.68 0.16
C ASN A 58 -7.33 -21.53 -1.09
N GLN A 59 -7.77 -22.79 -1.08
CA GLN A 59 -7.48 -23.76 -2.15
C GLN A 59 -8.09 -23.35 -3.50
N ARG A 60 -9.24 -22.67 -3.52
CA ARG A 60 -9.85 -22.17 -4.76
C ARG A 60 -8.98 -21.07 -5.40
N LEU A 61 -8.42 -20.15 -4.57
CA LEU A 61 -7.54 -19.11 -5.07
C LEU A 61 -6.21 -19.70 -5.56
N ILE A 62 -5.65 -20.67 -4.84
CA ILE A 62 -4.43 -21.37 -5.25
C ILE A 62 -4.65 -22.06 -6.59
N GLN A 63 -5.78 -22.75 -6.77
CA GLN A 63 -6.07 -23.45 -8.03
C GLN A 63 -6.27 -22.43 -9.17
N ALA A 64 -7.03 -21.37 -8.97
CA ALA A 64 -7.22 -20.34 -9.98
C ALA A 64 -5.88 -19.70 -10.43
N ALA A 65 -4.95 -19.49 -9.48
CA ALA A 65 -3.61 -19.00 -9.82
C ALA A 65 -2.81 -19.99 -10.68
N LYS A 66 -2.89 -21.29 -10.37
CA LYS A 66 -2.23 -22.35 -11.17
C LYS A 66 -2.81 -22.43 -12.58
N ASP A 67 -4.14 -22.43 -12.72
CA ASP A 67 -4.83 -22.47 -14.00
C ASP A 67 -4.48 -21.25 -14.86
N ALA A 68 -4.36 -20.07 -14.23
CA ALA A 68 -3.92 -18.86 -14.93
C ALA A 68 -2.45 -18.94 -15.38
N MET A 69 -1.57 -19.51 -14.57
CA MET A 69 -0.17 -19.74 -14.99
C MET A 69 -0.06 -20.75 -16.14
N ASP A 70 -0.90 -21.78 -16.15
CA ASP A 70 -0.94 -22.76 -17.24
C ASP A 70 -1.43 -22.14 -18.56
N SER A 71 -2.41 -21.24 -18.49
CA SER A 71 -3.03 -20.63 -19.68
C SER A 71 -2.32 -19.36 -20.18
N HIS A 72 -1.75 -18.55 -19.28
CA HIS A 72 -1.19 -17.22 -19.57
C HIS A 72 0.31 -17.11 -19.30
N GLY A 73 0.93 -18.13 -18.71
CA GLY A 73 2.33 -18.11 -18.32
C GLY A 73 2.57 -17.36 -17.00
N PHE A 74 3.84 -17.32 -16.58
CA PHE A 74 4.22 -16.75 -15.28
C PHE A 74 4.35 -15.23 -15.29
N GLY A 75 4.89 -14.65 -16.36
CA GLY A 75 5.30 -13.25 -16.39
C GLY A 75 4.63 -12.42 -17.48
N MET A 76 4.30 -11.18 -17.14
CA MET A 76 3.70 -10.22 -18.08
C MET A 76 4.71 -9.68 -19.09
N SER A 77 5.99 -9.68 -18.78
CA SER A 77 7.13 -9.28 -19.60
C SER A 77 7.11 -7.85 -20.16
N SER A 78 6.12 -7.05 -19.79
CA SER A 78 5.97 -5.67 -20.23
C SER A 78 5.05 -4.86 -19.31
N VAL A 79 5.15 -3.53 -19.40
CA VAL A 79 4.15 -2.63 -18.82
C VAL A 79 2.84 -2.69 -19.60
N ARG A 80 1.73 -2.40 -18.94
CA ARG A 80 0.39 -2.60 -19.47
C ARG A 80 0.12 -1.88 -20.79
N PHE A 81 0.49 -0.62 -20.92
CA PHE A 81 0.17 0.19 -22.09
C PHE A 81 0.99 -0.14 -23.35
N ILE A 82 2.10 -0.90 -23.19
CA ILE A 82 2.90 -1.33 -24.35
C ILE A 82 2.41 -2.68 -24.87
N CYS A 83 2.66 -3.78 -24.13
CA CYS A 83 2.22 -5.13 -24.51
C CYS A 83 2.00 -6.06 -23.30
N GLY A 84 1.78 -5.52 -22.09
CA GLY A 84 1.60 -6.29 -20.86
C GLY A 84 0.13 -6.40 -20.39
N THR A 85 -0.84 -5.88 -21.15
CA THR A 85 -2.26 -6.03 -20.79
C THR A 85 -2.79 -7.37 -21.30
N GLN A 86 -3.27 -8.20 -20.38
CA GLN A 86 -3.96 -9.44 -20.67
C GLN A 86 -5.48 -9.28 -20.45
N ASP A 87 -6.24 -10.22 -20.97
CA ASP A 87 -7.70 -10.28 -20.79
C ASP A 87 -8.09 -10.42 -19.31
N LEU A 88 -7.29 -11.13 -18.50
CA LEU A 88 -7.49 -11.24 -17.04
C LEU A 88 -7.49 -9.87 -16.34
N HIS A 89 -6.64 -8.94 -16.77
CA HIS A 89 -6.67 -7.57 -16.25
C HIS A 89 -8.01 -6.90 -16.55
N LYS A 90 -8.49 -7.02 -17.80
CA LYS A 90 -9.75 -6.39 -18.23
C LYS A 90 -10.97 -7.03 -17.58
N GLN A 91 -10.95 -8.35 -17.39
CA GLN A 91 -12.00 -9.06 -16.66
C GLN A 91 -12.09 -8.59 -15.19
N LEU A 92 -10.93 -8.44 -14.51
CA LEU A 92 -10.90 -7.95 -13.13
C LEU A 92 -11.35 -6.49 -13.03
N GLU A 93 -10.88 -5.62 -13.92
CA GLU A 93 -11.32 -4.20 -13.99
C GLU A 93 -12.83 -4.10 -14.16
N ALA A 94 -13.40 -4.87 -15.09
CA ALA A 94 -14.83 -4.89 -15.32
C ALA A 94 -15.63 -5.41 -14.12
N ALA A 95 -15.15 -6.49 -13.47
CA ALA A 95 -15.79 -7.04 -12.28
C ALA A 95 -15.78 -6.06 -11.09
N ILE A 96 -14.69 -5.33 -10.90
CA ILE A 96 -14.57 -4.30 -9.84
C ILE A 96 -15.51 -3.13 -10.17
N SER A 97 -15.50 -2.64 -11.40
CA SER A 97 -16.40 -1.55 -11.84
C SER A 97 -17.87 -1.92 -11.67
N ASP A 98 -18.25 -3.15 -12.02
CA ASP A 98 -19.64 -3.61 -11.82
C ASP A 98 -19.98 -3.72 -10.33
N TYR A 99 -19.08 -4.19 -9.49
CA TYR A 99 -19.31 -4.30 -8.04
C TYR A 99 -19.53 -2.94 -7.38
N PHE A 100 -18.65 -1.97 -7.67
CA PHE A 100 -18.71 -0.62 -7.09
C PHE A 100 -19.62 0.35 -7.85
N LYS A 101 -20.15 -0.05 -9.01
CA LYS A 101 -20.97 0.80 -9.89
C LYS A 101 -20.21 2.05 -10.35
N THR A 102 -18.93 1.88 -10.65
CA THR A 102 -18.08 2.91 -11.24
C THR A 102 -18.00 2.74 -12.77
N GLU A 103 -17.65 3.80 -13.46
CA GLU A 103 -17.53 3.79 -14.94
C GLU A 103 -16.34 2.96 -15.41
N ASP A 104 -15.22 2.99 -14.68
CA ASP A 104 -14.01 2.26 -15.01
C ASP A 104 -13.17 1.98 -13.74
N THR A 105 -12.17 1.12 -13.89
CA THR A 105 -11.23 0.72 -12.83
C THR A 105 -9.81 0.67 -13.39
N ILE A 106 -8.84 1.14 -12.64
CA ILE A 106 -7.42 0.96 -12.91
C ILE A 106 -6.78 0.06 -11.85
N LEU A 107 -5.94 -0.88 -12.28
CA LEU A 107 -5.24 -1.81 -11.41
C LEU A 107 -3.78 -1.38 -11.19
N TYR A 108 -3.32 -1.54 -9.96
CA TYR A 108 -1.92 -1.42 -9.56
C TYR A 108 -1.44 -2.73 -8.94
N ALA A 109 -0.13 -2.97 -8.96
CA ALA A 109 0.47 -4.18 -8.40
C ALA A 109 0.30 -4.29 -6.88
N ALA A 110 0.23 -3.15 -6.18
CA ALA A 110 0.01 -3.09 -4.73
C ALA A 110 -0.71 -1.79 -4.34
N CYS A 111 -1.33 -1.78 -3.15
CA CYS A 111 -1.95 -0.57 -2.59
C CYS A 111 -0.95 0.57 -2.42
N PHE A 112 0.30 0.26 -2.06
CA PHE A 112 1.36 1.26 -1.94
C PHE A 112 1.61 1.96 -3.27
N ASP A 113 1.68 1.20 -4.37
CA ASP A 113 1.87 1.73 -5.72
C ASP A 113 0.66 2.56 -6.17
N ALA A 114 -0.56 2.13 -5.84
CA ALA A 114 -1.78 2.87 -6.12
C ALA A 114 -1.77 4.25 -5.43
N ASN A 115 -1.48 4.29 -4.14
CA ASN A 115 -1.40 5.53 -3.38
C ASN A 115 -0.25 6.43 -3.85
N GLY A 116 0.90 5.84 -4.23
CA GLY A 116 2.02 6.57 -4.80
C GLY A 116 1.75 7.15 -6.19
N GLY A 117 0.94 6.46 -6.98
CA GLY A 117 0.61 6.83 -8.37
C GLY A 117 -0.67 7.66 -8.55
N LEU A 118 -1.42 7.94 -7.47
CA LEU A 118 -2.73 8.60 -7.57
C LEU A 118 -2.63 10.12 -7.68
N PHE A 119 -1.88 10.77 -6.80
CA PHE A 119 -1.98 12.21 -6.60
C PHE A 119 -1.22 13.02 -7.67
N GLU A 120 0.00 12.61 -8.02
CA GLU A 120 0.85 13.36 -8.95
C GLU A 120 0.24 13.49 -10.36
N PRO A 121 -0.36 12.45 -10.96
CA PRO A 121 -0.98 12.57 -12.29
C PRO A 121 -2.25 13.41 -12.31
N LEU A 122 -2.96 13.52 -11.18
CA LEU A 122 -4.27 14.20 -11.11
C LEU A 122 -4.14 15.67 -10.71
N LEU A 123 -3.11 16.04 -9.96
CA LEU A 123 -3.01 17.33 -9.28
C LEU A 123 -1.73 18.06 -9.62
N THR A 124 -1.82 19.38 -9.58
CA THR A 124 -0.70 20.31 -9.83
C THR A 124 -0.48 21.22 -8.62
N ASP A 125 0.43 22.18 -8.74
CA ASP A 125 0.67 23.21 -7.71
C ASP A 125 -0.49 24.21 -7.52
N GLU A 126 -1.48 24.19 -8.43
CA GLU A 126 -2.72 24.96 -8.29
C GLU A 126 -3.76 24.30 -7.36
N ASP A 127 -3.53 23.05 -6.99
CA ASP A 127 -4.47 22.20 -6.26
C ASP A 127 -4.05 22.02 -4.79
N ALA A 128 -4.91 21.43 -3.98
CA ALA A 128 -4.66 21.10 -2.58
C ALA A 128 -5.01 19.65 -2.24
N ILE A 129 -4.24 19.08 -1.34
CA ILE A 129 -4.54 17.80 -0.69
C ILE A 129 -4.66 18.06 0.82
N ILE A 130 -5.81 17.70 1.38
CA ILE A 130 -6.12 17.78 2.81
C ILE A 130 -6.07 16.35 3.37
N SER A 131 -4.98 16.01 4.07
CA SER A 131 -4.68 14.65 4.50
C SER A 131 -4.89 14.47 5.99
N ASP A 132 -5.55 13.38 6.39
CA ASP A 132 -5.61 12.97 7.78
C ASP A 132 -4.20 12.70 8.33
N ALA A 133 -3.99 13.06 9.60
CA ALA A 133 -2.70 12.97 10.28
C ALA A 133 -2.21 11.54 10.49
N LEU A 134 -3.12 10.56 10.55
CA LEU A 134 -2.84 9.14 10.78
C LEU A 134 -2.96 8.28 9.52
N ASN A 135 -3.11 8.88 8.35
CA ASN A 135 -3.10 8.13 7.10
C ASN A 135 -1.90 7.19 6.99
N HIS A 136 -2.09 6.07 6.31
CA HIS A 136 -1.04 5.10 6.04
C HIS A 136 0.16 5.75 5.33
N ALA A 137 1.36 5.24 5.61
CA ALA A 137 2.62 5.77 5.04
C ALA A 137 2.58 5.90 3.52
N SER A 138 1.93 4.99 2.80
CA SER A 138 1.80 5.05 1.33
C SER A 138 1.01 6.27 0.85
N ILE A 139 -0.05 6.67 1.57
CA ILE A 139 -0.81 7.90 1.26
C ILE A 139 0.07 9.12 1.55
N ILE A 140 0.75 9.13 2.70
CA ILE A 140 1.66 10.22 3.07
C ILE A 140 2.76 10.39 2.00
N ASP A 141 3.35 9.31 1.54
CA ASP A 141 4.41 9.34 0.53
C ASP A 141 3.87 9.75 -0.85
N GLY A 142 2.70 9.25 -1.25
CA GLY A 142 2.02 9.70 -2.47
C GLY A 142 1.71 11.20 -2.46
N VAL A 143 1.22 11.71 -1.34
CA VAL A 143 1.00 13.16 -1.13
C VAL A 143 2.32 13.95 -1.18
N ARG A 144 3.42 13.39 -0.68
CA ARG A 144 4.75 14.04 -0.74
C ARG A 144 5.32 14.13 -2.15
N LEU A 145 5.04 13.16 -3.01
CA LEU A 145 5.48 13.16 -4.40
C LEU A 145 4.75 14.20 -5.25
N CYS A 146 3.52 14.52 -4.88
CA CYS A 146 2.69 15.49 -5.60
C CYS A 146 3.13 16.95 -5.33
N LYS A 147 2.96 17.82 -6.32
CA LYS A 147 3.25 19.27 -6.23
C LYS A 147 2.12 20.08 -5.60
N ALA A 148 0.93 19.50 -5.41
CA ALA A 148 -0.21 20.16 -4.79
C ALA A 148 0.12 20.66 -3.38
N LYS A 149 -0.53 21.74 -2.96
CA LYS A 149 -0.40 22.24 -1.59
C LYS A 149 -0.94 21.22 -0.59
N ARG A 150 -0.17 21.00 0.47
CA ARG A 150 -0.48 19.98 1.48
C ARG A 150 -0.98 20.60 2.75
N TYR A 151 -2.16 20.18 3.17
CA TYR A 151 -2.78 20.50 4.45
C TYR A 151 -2.94 19.22 5.25
N ARG A 152 -2.68 19.28 6.53
CA ARG A 152 -2.79 18.14 7.43
C ARG A 152 -3.76 18.49 8.54
N TYR A 153 -4.78 17.69 8.75
CA TYR A 153 -5.72 17.84 9.86
C TYR A 153 -5.55 16.74 10.90
N ALA A 154 -5.90 17.03 12.14
CA ALA A 154 -5.85 16.06 13.22
C ALA A 154 -6.82 14.89 12.96
N ASN A 155 -6.42 13.66 13.32
CA ASN A 155 -7.20 12.46 13.02
C ASN A 155 -8.65 12.58 13.48
N ALA A 156 -9.58 12.33 12.56
CA ALA A 156 -11.02 12.37 12.76
C ALA A 156 -11.56 13.72 13.33
N ASP A 157 -10.79 14.80 13.31
CA ASP A 157 -11.21 16.12 13.76
C ASP A 157 -11.86 16.91 12.61
N MET A 158 -13.19 16.94 12.59
CA MET A 158 -13.96 17.60 11.54
C MET A 158 -13.82 19.12 11.59
N ALA A 159 -13.58 19.72 12.75
CA ALA A 159 -13.37 21.17 12.88
C ALA A 159 -12.00 21.57 12.29
N ASP A 160 -10.97 20.76 12.53
CA ASP A 160 -9.65 20.98 11.94
C ASP A 160 -9.65 20.70 10.42
N LEU A 161 -10.41 19.71 9.95
CA LEU A 161 -10.64 19.46 8.52
C LEU A 161 -11.31 20.69 7.86
N GLU A 162 -12.36 21.26 8.48
CA GLU A 162 -13.02 22.44 7.97
C GLU A 162 -12.06 23.65 7.90
N ARG A 163 -11.26 23.87 8.94
CA ARG A 163 -10.21 24.91 8.92
C ARG A 163 -9.27 24.71 7.72
N CYS A 164 -8.76 23.49 7.49
CA CYS A 164 -7.89 23.20 6.35
C CYS A 164 -8.59 23.46 5.01
N LEU A 165 -9.87 23.11 4.88
CA LEU A 165 -10.65 23.38 3.68
C LEU A 165 -10.86 24.88 3.43
N GLN A 166 -11.04 25.67 4.49
CA GLN A 166 -11.14 27.13 4.42
C GLN A 166 -9.82 27.76 3.99
N GLU A 167 -8.71 27.30 4.56
CA GLU A 167 -7.36 27.77 4.17
C GLU A 167 -7.03 27.44 2.71
N ALA A 168 -7.58 26.31 2.20
CA ALA A 168 -7.36 25.85 0.82
C ALA A 168 -8.34 26.45 -0.20
N GLN A 169 -9.20 27.39 0.16
CA GLN A 169 -10.27 27.91 -0.73
C GLN A 169 -9.77 28.50 -2.03
N ALA A 170 -8.57 29.06 -2.05
CA ALA A 170 -7.99 29.65 -3.26
C ALA A 170 -7.46 28.63 -4.26
N GLN A 171 -7.42 27.34 -3.90
CA GLN A 171 -6.91 26.29 -4.78
C GLN A 171 -7.99 25.80 -5.74
N ARG A 172 -7.59 25.44 -6.97
CA ARG A 172 -8.47 25.02 -8.05
C ARG A 172 -9.29 23.76 -7.66
N HIS A 173 -8.61 22.72 -7.19
CA HIS A 173 -9.21 21.50 -6.67
C HIS A 173 -8.72 21.21 -5.26
N ARG A 174 -9.59 20.64 -4.43
CA ARG A 174 -9.30 20.25 -3.05
C ARG A 174 -9.69 18.80 -2.86
N ILE A 175 -8.70 17.93 -2.66
CA ILE A 175 -8.92 16.51 -2.41
C ILE A 175 -8.70 16.24 -0.93
N ILE A 176 -9.67 15.57 -0.29
CA ILE A 176 -9.53 15.03 1.07
C ILE A 176 -9.02 13.60 0.92
N ALA A 177 -7.94 13.28 1.62
CA ALA A 177 -7.37 11.94 1.68
C ALA A 177 -7.44 11.40 3.12
N THR A 178 -8.11 10.26 3.28
CA THR A 178 -8.25 9.59 4.58
C THR A 178 -8.36 8.09 4.41
N ASP A 179 -7.89 7.32 5.40
CA ASP A 179 -8.16 5.89 5.51
C ASP A 179 -9.58 5.64 6.06
N GLY A 180 -10.18 4.52 5.67
CA GLY A 180 -11.43 4.04 6.26
C GLY A 180 -11.21 3.17 7.51
N VAL A 181 -10.03 2.52 7.58
CA VAL A 181 -9.51 1.77 8.74
C VAL A 181 -8.03 2.10 8.87
N PHE A 182 -7.67 2.78 9.93
CA PHE A 182 -6.31 3.27 10.13
C PHE A 182 -5.37 2.13 10.56
N SER A 183 -4.19 2.08 9.95
CA SER A 183 -3.24 0.97 10.09
C SER A 183 -2.83 0.67 11.54
N MET A 184 -2.78 1.67 12.40
CA MET A 184 -2.31 1.54 13.79
C MET A 184 -3.45 1.59 14.81
N ASP A 185 -4.57 2.22 14.48
CA ASP A 185 -5.62 2.53 15.45
C ASP A 185 -6.97 1.85 15.13
N GLY A 186 -7.13 1.34 13.92
CA GLY A 186 -8.37 0.66 13.48
C GLY A 186 -9.42 1.58 12.90
#